data_7fbc7831a356e7fc7d6f7d981df487a5
#
_entry.id   7fbc7831a356e7fc7d6f7d981df487a5
#
_cell.length_a   1.000
_cell.length_b   1.000
_cell.length_c   1.000
_cell.angle_alpha   90.00
_cell.angle_beta   90.00
_cell.angle_gamma   90.00
#
_symmetry.space_group_name_H-M   'P 1'
#
loop_
_entity.id
_entity.type
_entity.pdbx_description
1 polymer ?
#
loop_
_entity_poly.entity_id
_entity_poly.type
_entity_poly.pdbx_seq_one_letter_code
_entity_poly.pdbx_strand_id
1 'polypeptide(L)'
;MNGLRRYEILMPLVHNDGRLVSEPLLAQTFAELREKFGAASWETQTIRGSWEHQGAVYEDNLTRFYVDVPDLPVHREFFQEFKETLKSRFEQLEIWITSHPLDVI
;
A
#
# COMPACT_ATOMS: atom_id res chain seq x y z
N MET A 1 -1.88 -24.80 12.35
CA MET A 1 -2.55 -23.51 12.55
C MET A 1 -1.81 -22.45 11.80
N ASN A 2 -2.53 -21.67 10.99
CA ASN A 2 -1.93 -20.59 10.24
C ASN A 2 -1.80 -19.36 11.14
N GLY A 3 -0.64 -18.73 11.11
CA GLY A 3 -0.42 -17.47 11.78
C GLY A 3 -1.06 -16.31 11.02
N LEU A 4 -0.78 -15.11 11.50
CA LEU A 4 -1.16 -13.88 10.82
C LEU A 4 0.01 -13.37 9.98
N ARG A 5 -0.34 -12.59 8.97
CA ARG A 5 0.62 -11.90 8.11
C ARG A 5 0.19 -10.46 7.96
N ARG A 6 1.15 -9.55 8.10
CA ARG A 6 0.91 -8.13 7.85
C ARG A 6 1.29 -7.79 6.42
N TYR A 7 0.38 -7.16 5.70
CA TYR A 7 0.64 -6.55 4.39
C TYR A 7 0.71 -5.05 4.56
N GLU A 8 1.79 -4.44 4.08
CA GLU A 8 2.02 -3.01 4.15
C GLU A 8 2.10 -2.44 2.75
N ILE A 9 1.41 -1.32 2.53
CA ILE A 9 1.37 -0.63 1.25
C ILE A 9 1.90 0.78 1.45
N LEU A 10 2.92 1.16 0.70
CA LEU A 10 3.37 2.55 0.67
C LEU A 10 2.55 3.29 -0.38
N MET A 11 1.64 4.15 0.10
CA MET A 11 0.70 4.90 -0.74
C MET A 11 1.31 6.25 -1.11
N PRO A 12 1.21 6.66 -2.39
CA PRO A 12 1.75 7.95 -2.81
C PRO A 12 0.91 9.11 -2.29
N LEU A 13 1.57 10.17 -1.87
CA LEU A 13 0.93 11.43 -1.51
C LEU A 13 1.02 12.45 -2.67
N VAL A 14 1.93 12.20 -3.61
CA VAL A 14 2.20 13.09 -4.75
C VAL A 14 2.32 12.22 -6.01
N HIS A 15 1.70 12.68 -7.09
CA HIS A 15 1.87 12.05 -8.41
C HIS A 15 3.26 12.35 -8.97
N ASN A 16 3.69 11.58 -9.98
CA ASN A 16 5.01 11.76 -10.61
C ASN A 16 5.19 13.14 -11.26
N ASP A 17 4.09 13.80 -11.62
CA ASP A 17 4.11 15.15 -12.20
C ASP A 17 4.03 16.27 -11.15
N GLY A 18 4.08 15.94 -9.86
CA GLY A 18 4.04 16.90 -8.76
C GLY A 18 2.66 17.26 -8.24
N ARG A 19 1.58 16.80 -8.89
CA ARG A 19 0.22 17.02 -8.37
C ARG A 19 0.02 16.26 -7.07
N LEU A 20 -0.69 16.84 -6.12
CA LEU A 20 -1.07 16.13 -4.90
C LEU A 20 -2.09 15.04 -5.22
N VAL A 21 -1.89 13.87 -4.60
CA VAL A 21 -2.89 12.80 -4.65
C VAL A 21 -4.11 13.24 -3.85
N SER A 22 -5.29 13.00 -4.40
CA SER A 22 -6.55 13.37 -3.77
C SER A 22 -6.75 12.64 -2.44
N GLU A 23 -7.01 13.38 -1.38
CA GLU A 23 -7.34 12.80 -0.07
C GLU A 23 -8.56 11.87 -0.14
N PRO A 24 -9.67 12.24 -0.83
CA PRO A 24 -10.79 11.31 -1.00
C PRO A 24 -10.42 10.00 -1.69
N LEU A 25 -9.47 10.01 -2.63
CA LEU A 25 -9.02 8.79 -3.29
C LEU A 25 -8.25 7.88 -2.34
N LEU A 26 -7.39 8.46 -1.49
CA LEU A 26 -6.70 7.72 -0.44
C LEU A 26 -7.71 7.11 0.56
N ALA A 27 -8.67 7.92 1.00
CA ALA A 27 -9.69 7.48 1.95
C ALA A 27 -10.56 6.37 1.38
N GLN A 28 -10.94 6.45 0.10
CA GLN A 28 -11.69 5.42 -0.59
C GLN A 28 -10.91 4.10 -0.64
N THR A 29 -9.64 4.17 -1.00
CA THR A 29 -8.76 3.00 -1.07
C THR A 29 -8.60 2.36 0.30
N PHE A 30 -8.43 3.17 1.34
CA PHE A 30 -8.35 2.69 2.72
C PHE A 30 -9.66 1.99 3.13
N ALA A 31 -10.80 2.56 2.79
CA ALA A 31 -12.11 1.98 3.09
C ALA A 31 -12.31 0.63 2.42
N GLU A 32 -11.82 0.44 1.19
CA GLU A 32 -11.88 -0.85 0.49
C GLU A 32 -11.15 -1.94 1.29
N LEU A 33 -9.98 -1.63 1.83
CA LEU A 33 -9.21 -2.57 2.65
C LEU A 33 -9.95 -2.90 3.94
N ARG A 34 -10.49 -1.88 4.62
CA ARG A 34 -11.23 -2.08 5.86
C ARG A 34 -12.48 -2.93 5.63
N GLU A 35 -13.20 -2.69 4.55
CA GLU A 35 -14.41 -3.44 4.22
C GLU A 35 -14.10 -4.90 3.90
N LYS A 36 -13.02 -5.13 3.16
CA LYS A 36 -12.64 -6.48 2.77
C LYS A 36 -12.13 -7.30 3.95
N PHE A 37 -11.31 -6.71 4.82
CA PHE A 37 -10.60 -7.45 5.87
C PHE A 37 -11.15 -7.20 7.28
N GLY A 38 -12.08 -6.28 7.44
CA GLY A 38 -12.70 -5.95 8.72
C GLY A 38 -11.91 -4.94 9.56
N ALA A 39 -10.63 -4.76 9.26
CA ALA A 39 -9.77 -3.79 9.94
C ALA A 39 -8.64 -3.38 9.01
N ALA A 40 -8.23 -2.14 9.11
CA ALA A 40 -7.08 -1.61 8.40
C ALA A 40 -6.49 -0.45 9.22
N SER A 41 -5.22 -0.16 9.03
CA SER A 41 -4.54 0.92 9.72
C SER A 41 -3.86 1.86 8.72
N TRP A 42 -3.86 3.13 9.06
CA TRP A 42 -3.26 4.18 8.25
C TRP A 42 -2.28 4.96 9.13
N GLU A 43 -0.99 4.82 8.83
CA GLU A 43 0.03 5.64 9.47
C GLU A 43 0.12 6.96 8.71
N THR A 44 -0.21 8.05 9.39
CA THR A 44 -0.29 9.37 8.76
C THR A 44 1.05 10.08 8.67
N GLN A 45 2.10 9.55 9.30
CA GLN A 45 3.43 10.10 9.17
C GLN A 45 3.94 9.94 7.74
N THR A 46 4.48 11.03 7.19
CA THR A 46 5.03 11.02 5.84
C THR A 46 6.36 10.28 5.81
N ILE A 47 6.49 9.36 4.85
CA ILE A 47 7.72 8.64 4.56
C ILE A 47 8.31 9.25 3.29
N ARG A 48 9.59 9.63 3.32
CA ARG A 48 10.28 10.09 2.12
C ARG A 48 11.04 8.92 1.51
N GLY A 49 10.69 8.57 0.26
CA GLY A 49 11.35 7.54 -0.50
C GLY A 49 12.19 8.12 -1.63
N SER A 50 13.24 7.42 -2.00
CA SER A 50 14.07 7.77 -3.14
C SER A 50 14.47 6.48 -3.86
N TRP A 51 14.30 6.45 -5.19
CA TRP A 51 14.58 5.23 -5.97
C TRP A 51 14.97 5.59 -7.40
N GLU A 52 15.69 4.69 -8.04
CA GLU A 52 16.13 4.86 -9.42
C GLU A 52 15.35 3.93 -10.36
N HIS A 53 15.04 4.46 -11.54
CA HIS A 53 14.43 3.70 -12.62
C HIS A 53 14.92 4.23 -13.95
N GLN A 54 15.55 3.39 -14.75
CA GLN A 54 16.08 3.74 -16.09
C GLN A 54 16.96 4.99 -16.06
N GLY A 55 17.84 5.10 -15.05
CA GLY A 55 18.77 6.21 -14.90
C GLY A 55 18.22 7.50 -14.32
N ALA A 56 16.91 7.55 -14.05
CA ALA A 56 16.27 8.68 -13.39
C ALA A 56 16.04 8.40 -11.92
N VAL A 57 16.21 9.41 -11.07
CA VAL A 57 15.93 9.32 -9.63
C VAL A 57 14.54 9.88 -9.38
N TYR A 58 13.71 9.11 -8.69
CA TYR A 58 12.37 9.50 -8.26
C TYR A 58 12.38 9.68 -6.77
N GLU A 59 11.81 10.80 -6.30
CA GLU A 59 11.62 11.06 -4.88
C GLU A 59 10.14 11.10 -4.59
N ASP A 60 9.71 10.33 -3.57
CA ASP A 60 8.31 10.19 -3.22
C ASP A 60 8.05 10.64 -1.79
N ASN A 61 6.89 11.21 -1.57
CA ASN A 61 6.30 11.35 -0.25
C ASN A 61 5.18 10.30 -0.15
N LEU A 62 5.24 9.48 0.88
CA LEU A 62 4.41 8.30 1.02
C LEU A 62 3.75 8.26 2.40
N THR A 63 2.63 7.56 2.46
CA THR A 63 2.00 7.18 3.73
C THR A 63 1.82 5.66 3.70
N ARG A 64 1.68 5.03 4.86
CA ARG A 64 1.58 3.57 4.94
C ARG A 64 0.18 3.15 5.33
N PHE A 65 -0.41 2.22 4.53
CA PHE A 65 -1.58 1.44 4.93
C PHE A 65 -1.11 0.06 5.31
N TYR A 66 -1.72 -0.56 6.32
CA TYR A 66 -1.45 -1.97 6.57
C TYR A 66 -2.69 -2.71 7.09
N VAL A 67 -2.68 -4.01 6.83
CA VAL A 67 -3.72 -4.93 7.32
C VAL A 67 -3.04 -6.19 7.85
N ASP A 68 -3.64 -6.77 8.88
CA ASP A 68 -3.22 -8.03 9.47
C ASP A 68 -4.28 -9.07 9.17
N VAL A 69 -3.90 -10.14 8.48
CA VAL A 69 -4.83 -11.15 7.97
C VAL A 69 -4.25 -12.54 8.20
N PRO A 70 -5.09 -13.59 8.23
CA PRO A 70 -4.56 -14.95 8.24
C PRO A 70 -3.59 -15.18 7.08
N ASP A 71 -2.50 -15.90 7.36
CA ASP A 71 -1.46 -16.15 6.35
C ASP A 71 -1.92 -17.25 5.39
N LEU A 72 -2.74 -16.86 4.43
CA LEU A 72 -3.35 -17.73 3.43
C LEU A 72 -2.98 -17.27 2.02
N PRO A 73 -2.79 -18.22 1.07
CA PRO A 73 -2.47 -17.86 -0.32
C PRO A 73 -3.46 -16.90 -0.97
N VAL A 74 -4.75 -17.01 -0.63
CA VAL A 74 -5.80 -16.15 -1.20
C VAL A 74 -5.55 -14.67 -0.90
N HIS A 75 -4.98 -14.36 0.25
CA HIS A 75 -4.67 -12.96 0.61
C HIS A 75 -3.47 -12.44 -0.17
N ARG A 76 -2.46 -13.29 -0.39
CA ARG A 76 -1.32 -12.93 -1.24
C ARG A 76 -1.76 -12.65 -2.68
N GLU A 77 -2.63 -13.48 -3.21
CA GLU A 77 -3.21 -13.28 -4.54
C GLU A 77 -3.97 -11.97 -4.63
N PHE A 78 -4.76 -11.66 -3.60
CA PHE A 78 -5.47 -10.38 -3.53
C PHE A 78 -4.50 -9.21 -3.65
N PHE A 79 -3.40 -9.20 -2.89
CA PHE A 79 -2.47 -8.08 -2.89
C PHE A 79 -1.66 -8.01 -4.19
N GLN A 80 -1.39 -9.13 -4.84
CA GLN A 80 -0.78 -9.12 -6.18
C GLN A 80 -1.68 -8.41 -7.20
N GLU A 81 -2.97 -8.69 -7.18
CA GLU A 81 -3.95 -8.03 -8.06
C GLU A 81 -4.19 -6.58 -7.65
N PHE A 82 -4.30 -6.34 -6.35
CA PHE A 82 -4.54 -5.00 -5.82
C PHE A 82 -3.40 -4.04 -6.15
N LYS A 83 -2.18 -4.53 -6.17
CA LYS A 83 -1.01 -3.75 -6.60
C LYS A 83 -1.21 -3.17 -8.00
N GLU A 84 -1.67 -3.98 -8.95
CA GLU A 84 -1.92 -3.52 -10.32
C GLU A 84 -3.07 -2.52 -10.37
N THR A 85 -4.11 -2.74 -9.59
CA THR A 85 -5.22 -1.78 -9.44
C THR A 85 -4.72 -0.43 -8.91
N LEU A 86 -3.87 -0.45 -7.89
CA LEU A 86 -3.33 0.77 -7.28
C LEU A 86 -2.38 1.51 -8.23
N LYS A 87 -1.54 0.79 -8.96
CA LYS A 87 -0.64 1.40 -9.96
C LYS A 87 -1.44 2.20 -10.98
N SER A 88 -2.53 1.63 -11.44
CA SER A 88 -3.43 2.30 -12.40
C SER A 88 -4.16 3.47 -11.74
N ARG A 89 -4.78 3.23 -10.59
CA ARG A 89 -5.60 4.23 -9.89
C ARG A 89 -4.80 5.48 -9.49
N PHE A 90 -3.56 5.28 -9.05
CA PHE A 90 -2.68 6.35 -8.56
C PHE A 90 -1.65 6.79 -9.59
N GLU A 91 -1.72 6.28 -10.82
CA GLU A 91 -0.83 6.65 -11.93
C GLU A 91 0.64 6.50 -11.54
N GLN A 92 0.99 5.33 -10.98
CA GLN A 92 2.34 5.04 -10.49
C GLN A 92 3.01 3.96 -11.33
N LEU A 93 4.32 4.09 -11.53
CA LEU A 93 5.13 3.05 -12.17
C LEU A 93 5.24 1.82 -11.27
N GLU A 94 5.26 2.03 -9.96
CA GLU A 94 5.36 0.98 -8.98
C GLU A 94 4.63 1.39 -7.70
N ILE A 95 4.02 0.41 -7.03
CA ILE A 95 3.49 0.54 -5.68
C ILE A 95 4.17 -0.53 -4.83
N TRP A 96 4.84 -0.11 -3.77
CA TRP A 96 5.62 -1.02 -2.92
C TRP A 96 4.70 -1.67 -1.90
N ILE A 97 4.50 -2.98 -2.04
CA ILE A 97 3.71 -3.79 -1.09
C ILE A 97 4.65 -4.85 -0.53
N THR A 98 4.77 -4.87 0.79
CA THR A 98 5.59 -5.86 1.48
C THR A 98 4.73 -6.63 2.48
N SER A 99 5.21 -7.80 2.90
CA SER A 99 4.53 -8.56 3.94
C SER A 99 5.52 -9.28 4.83
N HIS A 100 5.08 -9.57 6.04
CA HIS A 100 5.86 -10.37 6.98
C HIS A 100 4.91 -11.11 7.94
N PRO A 101 5.36 -12.25 8.48
CA PRO A 101 4.57 -12.95 9.49
C PRO A 101 4.48 -12.12 10.77
N LEU A 102 3.39 -12.28 11.49
CA LEU A 102 3.07 -11.51 12.68
C LEU A 102 2.66 -12.44 13.80
N ASP A 103 3.19 -12.19 15.00
CA ASP A 103 2.77 -12.84 16.22
C ASP A 103 1.99 -11.83 17.07
N VAL A 104 0.71 -12.09 17.30
CA VAL A 104 -0.16 -11.22 18.07
C VAL A 104 -0.37 -11.83 19.46
N ILE A 105 -0.10 -11.04 20.46
CA ILE A 105 -0.22 -11.45 21.84
C ILE A 105 -1.67 -11.31 22.33
#